data_2a691ef88db2047a6203712fb9b7e206
#
_entry.id   2a691ef88db2047a6203712fb9b7e206
#
_cell.length_a   1.000
_cell.length_b   1.000
_cell.length_c   1.000
_cell.angle_alpha   90.00
_cell.angle_beta   90.00
_cell.angle_gamma   90.00
#
_symmetry.space_group_name_H-M   'P 1'
#
loop_
_entity.id
_entity.type
_entity.pdbx_description
1 polymer ?
#
loop_
_entity_poly.entity_id
_entity_poly.type
_entity_poly.pdbx_seq_one_letter_code
_entity_poly.pdbx_strand_id
1 'polypeptide(L)'
;MQRKNRCYHDIICSVLTHASEPAEVTELFWKAKLSGIIYSNLKAALLKAGLLELQDKKLHTTQKGQTWLQVYRSLKQLTEAEP
;
A
#
# COMPACT_ATOMS: atom_id res chain seq x y z
N MET A 1 14.55 3.70 -20.76
CA MET A 1 14.64 2.43 -20.10
C MET A 1 13.67 2.32 -18.96
N GLN A 2 13.00 1.26 -18.95
CA GLN A 2 11.93 1.05 -18.00
C GLN A 2 12.44 0.48 -16.69
N ARG A 3 12.00 1.06 -15.59
CA ARG A 3 12.35 0.53 -14.30
C ARG A 3 11.51 -0.68 -14.00
N LYS A 4 12.15 -1.71 -13.53
CA LYS A 4 11.45 -2.90 -13.12
C LYS A 4 11.09 -2.86 -11.65
N ASN A 5 11.92 -2.19 -10.86
CA ASN A 5 11.73 -2.15 -9.42
C ASN A 5 10.87 -0.97 -9.06
N ARG A 6 9.97 -1.22 -8.13
CA ARG A 6 9.15 -0.15 -7.60
C ARG A 6 9.77 0.37 -6.32
N CYS A 7 9.61 1.67 -6.10
CA CYS A 7 10.00 2.27 -4.86
C CYS A 7 9.19 1.67 -3.71
N TYR A 8 9.79 1.54 -2.55
CA TYR A 8 9.11 0.99 -1.38
C TYR A 8 7.80 1.73 -1.11
N HIS A 9 7.83 3.05 -1.22
CA HIS A 9 6.63 3.84 -0.96
C HIS A 9 5.57 3.65 -2.03
N ASP A 10 5.99 3.39 -3.26
CA ASP A 10 5.02 3.06 -4.32
C ASP A 10 4.31 1.76 -4.01
N ILE A 11 5.03 0.80 -3.45
CA ILE A 11 4.45 -0.48 -3.08
C ILE A 11 3.44 -0.28 -1.95
N ILE A 12 3.80 0.52 -0.95
CA ILE A 12 2.88 0.82 0.14
C ILE A 12 1.62 1.50 -0.41
N CYS A 13 1.81 2.45 -1.31
CA CYS A 13 0.69 3.14 -1.92
C CYS A 13 -0.25 2.16 -2.62
N SER A 14 0.32 1.22 -3.36
CA SER A 14 -0.47 0.22 -4.06
C SER A 14 -1.28 -0.62 -3.09
N VAL A 15 -0.64 -1.11 -2.03
CA VAL A 15 -1.32 -1.94 -1.04
C VAL A 15 -2.44 -1.17 -0.36
N LEU A 16 -2.16 0.04 0.09
CA LEU A 16 -3.17 0.83 0.78
C LEU A 16 -4.33 1.21 -0.14
N THR A 17 -4.03 1.46 -1.41
CA THR A 17 -5.07 1.80 -2.37
C THR A 17 -6.01 0.60 -2.58
N HIS A 18 -5.44 -0.58 -2.75
CA HIS A 18 -6.26 -1.77 -2.94
C HIS A 18 -7.06 -2.12 -1.68
N ALA A 19 -6.53 -1.83 -0.51
CA ALA A 19 -7.21 -2.12 0.74
C ALA A 19 -8.14 -1.00 1.19
N SER A 20 -8.28 0.05 0.39
CA SER A 20 -9.24 1.12 0.70
C SER A 20 -10.65 0.56 0.77
N GLU A 21 -10.92 -0.48 0.01
CA GLU A 21 -12.09 -1.30 0.23
C GLU A 21 -11.62 -2.59 0.88
N PRO A 22 -12.35 -3.11 1.88
CA PRO A 22 -11.88 -4.31 2.56
C PRO A 22 -11.60 -5.43 1.58
N ALA A 23 -10.43 -6.04 1.71
CA ALA A 23 -9.98 -7.09 0.81
C ALA A 23 -9.42 -8.25 1.60
N GLU A 24 -9.65 -9.45 1.12
CA GLU A 24 -9.06 -10.61 1.75
C GLU A 24 -7.55 -10.58 1.60
N VAL A 25 -6.86 -11.14 2.59
CA VAL A 25 -5.40 -11.11 2.59
C VAL A 25 -4.84 -11.69 1.30
N THR A 26 -5.40 -12.82 0.86
CA THR A 26 -4.92 -13.48 -0.35
C THR A 26 -5.18 -12.65 -1.58
N GLU A 27 -6.35 -12.05 -1.65
CA GLU A 27 -6.70 -11.20 -2.79
C GLU A 27 -5.77 -10.01 -2.89
N LEU A 28 -5.49 -9.40 -1.75
CA LEU A 28 -4.61 -8.25 -1.71
C LEU A 28 -3.20 -8.63 -2.15
N PHE A 29 -2.76 -9.82 -1.73
CA PHE A 29 -1.45 -10.32 -2.12
C PHE A 29 -1.33 -10.40 -3.65
N TRP A 30 -2.35 -10.96 -4.29
CA TRP A 30 -2.32 -11.09 -5.75
C TRP A 30 -2.37 -9.75 -6.45
N LYS A 31 -3.19 -8.84 -5.95
CA LYS A 31 -3.32 -7.52 -6.57
C LYS A 31 -2.06 -6.68 -6.42
N ALA A 32 -1.35 -6.85 -5.31
CA ALA A 32 -0.13 -6.08 -5.08
C ALA A 32 1.04 -6.61 -5.90
N LYS A 33 0.97 -7.86 -6.36
CA LYS A 33 2.01 -8.48 -7.20
C LYS A 33 3.38 -8.46 -6.53
N LEU A 34 3.40 -8.89 -5.28
CA LEU A 34 4.63 -8.94 -4.50
C LEU A 34 5.00 -10.39 -4.23
N SER A 35 6.28 -10.63 -3.93
CA SER A 35 6.68 -11.94 -3.48
C SER A 35 6.07 -12.19 -2.09
N GLY A 36 5.93 -13.45 -1.71
CA GLY A 36 5.32 -13.78 -0.45
C GLY A 36 6.05 -13.19 0.75
N ILE A 37 7.39 -13.20 0.69
CA ILE A 37 8.19 -12.69 1.79
C ILE A 37 8.01 -11.17 1.91
N ILE A 38 8.09 -10.47 0.79
CA ILE A 38 7.95 -9.02 0.80
C ILE A 38 6.55 -8.64 1.28
N TYR A 39 5.54 -9.35 0.80
CA TYR A 39 4.17 -9.05 1.19
C TYR A 39 3.96 -9.28 2.69
N SER A 40 4.46 -10.40 3.22
CA SER A 40 4.32 -10.69 4.64
C SER A 40 4.96 -9.62 5.50
N ASN A 41 6.19 -9.24 5.15
CA ASN A 41 6.90 -8.23 5.91
C ASN A 41 6.21 -6.88 5.83
N LEU A 42 5.76 -6.53 4.65
CA LEU A 42 5.10 -5.25 4.45
C LEU A 42 3.76 -5.21 5.18
N LYS A 43 3.00 -6.28 5.09
CA LYS A 43 1.72 -6.35 5.78
C LYS A 43 1.90 -6.16 7.28
N ALA A 44 2.88 -6.86 7.85
CA ALA A 44 3.14 -6.75 9.27
C ALA A 44 3.55 -5.33 9.66
N ALA A 45 4.38 -4.71 8.84
CA ALA A 45 4.83 -3.35 9.11
C ALA A 45 3.67 -2.35 9.04
N LEU A 46 2.79 -2.52 8.07
CA LEU A 46 1.66 -1.60 7.92
C LEU A 46 0.64 -1.78 9.04
N LEU A 47 0.43 -3.02 9.47
CA LEU A 47 -0.46 -3.27 10.61
C LEU A 47 0.11 -2.65 11.87
N LYS A 48 1.41 -2.81 12.08
CA LYS A 48 2.07 -2.26 13.27
C LYS A 48 2.03 -0.74 13.26
N ALA A 49 2.18 -0.15 12.09
CA ALA A 49 2.16 1.31 11.98
C ALA A 49 0.75 1.89 12.07
N GLY A 50 -0.27 1.05 12.02
CA GLY A 50 -1.64 1.52 12.09
C GLY A 50 -2.19 2.01 10.77
N LEU A 51 -1.54 1.69 9.67
CA LEU A 51 -2.02 2.08 8.35
C LEU A 51 -3.02 1.09 7.78
N LEU A 52 -2.93 -0.16 8.22
CA LEU A 52 -3.89 -1.20 7.89
C LEU A 52 -4.47 -1.76 9.17
N GLU A 53 -5.67 -2.32 9.07
CA GLU A 53 -6.22 -3.10 10.17
C GLU A 53 -6.88 -4.35 9.60
N LEU A 54 -6.94 -5.37 10.42
CA LEU A 54 -7.53 -6.65 10.05
C LEU A 54 -8.86 -6.79 10.75
N GLN A 55 -9.93 -6.92 9.98
CA GLN A 55 -11.26 -7.13 10.51
C GLN A 55 -11.95 -8.21 9.71
N ASP A 56 -12.52 -9.20 10.40
CA ASP A 56 -13.26 -10.28 9.75
C ASP A 56 -12.45 -10.89 8.61
N LYS A 57 -11.17 -11.12 8.87
CA LYS A 57 -10.25 -11.74 7.94
C LYS A 57 -10.00 -10.92 6.68
N LYS A 58 -10.34 -9.64 6.73
CA LYS A 58 -10.09 -8.74 5.61
C LYS A 58 -9.20 -7.59 6.07
N LEU A 59 -8.33 -7.16 5.18
CA LEU A 59 -7.48 -6.03 5.44
C LEU A 59 -8.14 -4.76 4.94
N HIS A 60 -8.01 -3.71 5.72
CA HIS A 60 -8.67 -2.46 5.42
C HIS A 60 -7.74 -1.31 5.77
N THR A 61 -7.62 -0.34 4.86
CA THR A 61 -6.80 0.84 5.12
C THR A 61 -7.50 1.73 6.14
N THR A 62 -6.77 2.08 7.20
CA THR A 62 -7.32 2.90 8.27
C THR A 62 -7.38 4.36 7.86
N GLN A 63 -7.98 5.18 8.72
CA GLN A 63 -8.00 6.63 8.51
C GLN A 63 -6.57 7.15 8.38
N LYS A 64 -5.67 6.64 9.21
CA LYS A 64 -4.28 7.03 9.14
C LYS A 64 -3.68 6.64 7.79
N GLY A 65 -4.05 5.46 7.28
CA GLY A 65 -3.61 5.01 5.98
C GLY A 65 -4.12 5.91 4.85
N GLN A 66 -5.37 6.37 4.97
CA GLN A 66 -5.91 7.28 3.97
C GLN A 66 -5.16 8.61 3.97
N THR A 67 -4.81 9.09 5.15
CA THR A 67 -4.02 10.31 5.25
C THR A 67 -2.65 10.11 4.62
N TRP A 68 -2.04 8.96 4.86
CA TRP A 68 -0.76 8.64 4.26
C TRP A 68 -0.85 8.67 2.74
N LEU A 69 -1.93 8.08 2.20
CA LEU A 69 -2.13 8.08 0.74
C LEU A 69 -2.27 9.49 0.20
N GLN A 70 -3.00 10.32 0.89
CA GLN A 70 -3.19 11.71 0.46
C GLN A 70 -1.87 12.45 0.40
N VAL A 71 -1.07 12.33 1.45
CA VAL A 71 0.22 13.00 1.52
C VAL A 71 1.15 12.46 0.43
N TYR A 72 1.18 11.15 0.25
CA TYR A 72 2.05 10.55 -0.74
C TYR A 72 1.69 11.00 -2.15
N ARG A 73 0.40 11.01 -2.46
CA ARG A 73 -0.05 11.44 -3.78
C ARG A 73 0.28 12.89 -4.03
N SER A 74 0.17 13.72 -3.01
CA SER A 74 0.53 15.13 -3.13
C SER A 74 2.02 15.29 -3.41
N LEU A 75 2.84 14.56 -2.69
CA LEU A 75 4.28 14.61 -2.91
C LEU A 75 4.65 14.17 -4.32
N LYS A 76 4.03 13.08 -4.77
CA LYS A 76 4.31 12.57 -6.08
C LYS A 76 3.88 13.56 -7.17
N GLN A 77 2.74 14.18 -6.97
CA GLN A 77 2.24 15.15 -7.91
C GLN A 77 3.16 16.37 -8.02
N LEU A 78 3.68 16.82 -6.89
CA LEU A 78 4.62 17.93 -6.90
C LEU A 78 5.89 17.58 -7.67
N THR A 79 6.34 16.35 -7.49
CA THR A 79 7.55 15.89 -8.17
C THR A 79 7.32 15.69 -9.65
N GLU A 80 6.20 15.11 -10.00
CA GLU A 80 5.93 14.73 -11.39
C GLU A 80 5.34 15.86 -12.21
N ALA A 81 5.01 16.96 -11.56
CA ALA A 81 4.53 18.13 -12.30
C ALA A 81 5.65 18.81 -13.06
N GLU A 82 6.86 18.42 -12.78
CA GLU A 82 8.00 18.98 -13.48
C GLU A 82 7.98 18.63 -14.94
N PRO A 83 8.24 19.57 -15.80
CA PRO A 83 8.31 19.29 -17.23
C PRO A 83 9.42 18.33 -17.56
#